data_bea949b117339e1152a813f6a72c2a86
#
_entry.id   bea949b117339e1152a813f6a72c2a86
#
_cell.length_a   1.000
_cell.length_b   1.000
_cell.length_c   1.000
_cell.angle_alpha   90.00
_cell.angle_beta   90.00
_cell.angle_gamma   90.00
#
_symmetry.space_group_name_H-M   'P 1'
#
loop_
_entity.id
_entity.type
_entity.pdbx_description
1 polymer ?
#
loop_
_entity_poly.entity_id
_entity_poly.type
_entity_poly.pdbx_seq_one_letter_code
_entity_poly.pdbx_strand_id
1 'polypeptide(L)'
;CCAFKTSLLMKINHDANVVIGQYQFADSLNKEVLHQLKYATDIGHTNVKASLHTGWDWLPNNQKVINFKSFIASEIYHNYMTQLVSSKRYNVLVANFWGNVYKKGDSAITHDHLHYAYSFAYFVKAKWYDSPLVFDDSAKKIRPKEGRYVIFPAYLKHHVPKHRYNHERITLSGNLDLVL
;
A
#
# COMPACT_ATOMS: atom_id res chain seq x y z
N CYS A 1 27.04 -2.42 8.97
CA CYS A 1 26.52 -1.24 8.24
C CYS A 1 25.41 -1.70 7.31
N CYS A 2 24.16 -1.70 7.79
CA CYS A 2 23.00 -1.91 6.92
C CYS A 2 22.78 -0.62 6.13
N ALA A 3 23.09 -0.65 4.85
CA ALA A 3 22.69 0.42 3.94
C ALA A 3 21.17 0.46 3.90
N PHE A 4 20.56 1.45 4.57
CA PHE A 4 19.15 1.77 4.39
C PHE A 4 18.95 2.09 2.91
N LYS A 5 18.21 1.23 2.19
CA LYS A 5 17.75 1.59 0.85
C LYS A 5 16.84 2.79 1.01
N THR A 6 17.34 3.93 0.60
CA THR A 6 16.60 5.19 0.66
C THR A 6 15.30 5.08 -0.14
N SER A 7 14.19 5.41 0.47
CA SER A 7 12.93 5.62 -0.23
C SER A 7 13.06 6.81 -1.20
N LEU A 8 12.40 6.74 -2.33
CA LEU A 8 12.36 7.80 -3.32
C LEU A 8 11.07 8.60 -3.19
N LEU A 9 11.17 9.92 -3.06
CA LEU A 9 10.03 10.82 -3.22
C LEU A 9 9.77 11.05 -4.71
N MET A 10 8.58 10.69 -5.17
CA MET A 10 8.13 10.95 -6.54
C MET A 10 7.03 12.01 -6.53
N LYS A 11 7.25 13.12 -7.22
CA LYS A 11 6.24 14.16 -7.40
C LYS A 11 5.11 13.64 -8.31
N ILE A 12 3.87 13.65 -7.84
CA ILE A 12 2.69 13.26 -8.62
C ILE A 12 2.10 14.47 -9.32
N ASN A 13 1.84 15.55 -8.58
CA ASN A 13 1.38 16.83 -9.10
C ASN A 13 2.13 17.97 -8.41
N HIS A 14 1.70 19.22 -8.58
CA HIS A 14 2.36 20.37 -7.95
C HIS A 14 2.39 20.28 -6.42
N ASP A 15 1.38 19.67 -5.80
CA ASP A 15 1.12 19.71 -4.36
C ASP A 15 1.30 18.36 -3.66
N ALA A 16 1.59 17.27 -4.41
CA ALA A 16 1.67 15.94 -3.84
C ALA A 16 2.91 15.15 -4.27
N ASN A 17 3.59 14.61 -3.29
CA ASN A 17 4.64 13.61 -3.46
C ASN A 17 4.13 12.25 -2.97
N VAL A 18 4.63 11.18 -3.57
CA VAL A 18 4.48 9.82 -3.07
C VAL A 18 5.83 9.24 -2.68
N VAL A 19 5.87 8.46 -1.63
CA VAL A 19 7.07 7.73 -1.20
C VAL A 19 7.05 6.36 -1.85
N ILE A 20 8.12 6.00 -2.52
CA ILE A 20 8.29 4.68 -3.14
C ILE A 20 9.56 4.05 -2.60
N GLY A 21 9.45 2.84 -2.07
CA GLY A 21 10.60 2.12 -1.56
C GLY A 21 10.47 0.60 -1.69
N GLN A 22 11.44 -0.08 -1.13
CA GLN A 22 11.53 -1.53 -1.09
C GLN A 22 11.65 -1.97 0.37
N TYR A 23 10.72 -2.82 0.83
CA TYR A 23 10.77 -3.34 2.19
C TYR A 23 11.87 -4.39 2.33
N GLN A 24 12.77 -4.19 3.28
CA GLN A 24 13.97 -5.03 3.43
C GLN A 24 13.67 -6.47 3.85
N PHE A 25 12.53 -6.71 4.54
CA PHE A 25 12.09 -8.04 4.97
C PHE A 25 10.96 -8.60 4.10
N ALA A 26 10.93 -8.20 2.81
CA ALA A 26 9.89 -8.56 1.86
C ALA A 26 9.69 -10.08 1.75
N ASP A 27 10.75 -10.85 1.63
CA ASP A 27 10.68 -12.31 1.45
C ASP A 27 9.96 -12.99 2.63
N SER A 28 10.27 -12.56 3.86
CA SER A 28 9.66 -13.11 5.07
C SER A 28 8.18 -12.72 5.18
N LEU A 29 7.85 -11.44 4.91
CA LEU A 29 6.47 -10.94 4.93
C LEU A 29 5.64 -11.62 3.83
N ASN A 30 6.15 -11.67 2.61
CA ASN A 30 5.43 -12.24 1.47
C ASN A 30 5.09 -13.71 1.66
N LYS A 31 6.04 -14.52 2.16
CA LYS A 31 5.79 -15.93 2.50
C LYS A 31 4.67 -16.07 3.53
N GLU A 32 4.68 -15.25 4.56
CA GLU A 32 3.64 -15.25 5.59
C GLU A 32 2.28 -14.87 5.00
N VAL A 33 2.20 -13.76 4.28
CA VAL A 33 0.97 -13.28 3.66
C VAL A 33 0.39 -14.33 2.71
N LEU A 34 1.21 -14.93 1.84
CA LEU A 34 0.78 -15.97 0.92
C LEU A 34 0.27 -17.23 1.65
N HIS A 35 0.84 -17.56 2.80
CA HIS A 35 0.35 -18.64 3.65
C HIS A 35 -1.03 -18.31 4.23
N GLN A 36 -1.20 -17.14 4.82
CA GLN A 36 -2.43 -16.71 5.49
C GLN A 36 -3.59 -16.47 4.51
N LEU A 37 -3.31 -16.04 3.27
CA LEU A 37 -4.34 -15.85 2.24
C LEU A 37 -5.07 -17.13 1.87
N LYS A 38 -4.48 -18.31 2.10
CA LYS A 38 -5.16 -19.61 1.87
C LYS A 38 -6.36 -19.82 2.77
N TYR A 39 -6.40 -19.14 3.90
CA TYR A 39 -7.45 -19.25 4.93
C TYR A 39 -8.30 -17.98 5.03
N ALA A 40 -8.02 -16.98 4.18
CA ALA A 40 -8.74 -15.73 4.21
C ALA A 40 -10.12 -15.86 3.55
N THR A 41 -11.10 -15.17 4.11
CA THR A 41 -12.45 -15.07 3.56
C THR A 41 -12.56 -13.79 2.74
N ASP A 42 -13.19 -13.88 1.58
CA ASP A 42 -13.54 -12.72 0.77
C ASP A 42 -14.74 -11.99 1.40
N ILE A 43 -14.57 -10.70 1.66
CA ILE A 43 -15.67 -9.83 2.14
C ILE A 43 -16.22 -8.92 1.04
N GLY A 44 -15.60 -8.94 -0.14
CA GLY A 44 -15.91 -8.04 -1.25
C GLY A 44 -15.65 -6.57 -0.93
N HIS A 45 -15.66 -5.74 -1.95
CA HIS A 45 -15.56 -4.29 -1.81
C HIS A 45 -16.18 -3.57 -3.01
N THR A 46 -16.84 -2.44 -2.79
CA THR A 46 -17.55 -1.70 -3.85
C THR A 46 -16.62 -1.12 -4.92
N ASN A 47 -15.45 -0.62 -4.52
CA ASN A 47 -14.50 0.05 -5.42
C ASN A 47 -13.45 -0.90 -5.99
N VAL A 48 -13.34 -2.11 -5.47
CA VAL A 48 -12.32 -3.09 -5.84
C VAL A 48 -12.98 -4.38 -6.28
N LYS A 49 -12.92 -4.68 -7.56
CA LYS A 49 -13.25 -6.00 -8.07
C LYS A 49 -12.00 -6.86 -7.99
N ALA A 50 -11.81 -7.52 -6.87
CA ALA A 50 -10.76 -8.50 -6.63
C ALA A 50 -11.39 -9.88 -6.45
N SER A 51 -10.65 -10.93 -6.78
CA SER A 51 -11.08 -12.31 -6.52
C SER A 51 -11.07 -12.67 -5.03
N LEU A 52 -10.37 -11.88 -4.22
CA LEU A 52 -10.41 -11.91 -2.78
C LEU A 52 -10.04 -10.54 -2.24
N HIS A 53 -10.86 -10.01 -1.34
CA HIS A 53 -10.61 -8.83 -0.50
C HIS A 53 -10.78 -9.24 0.96
N THR A 54 -9.72 -9.17 1.76
CA THR A 54 -9.76 -9.54 3.19
C THR A 54 -10.46 -8.47 4.03
N GLY A 55 -10.76 -8.80 5.29
CA GLY A 55 -11.28 -7.80 6.24
C GLY A 55 -10.30 -6.64 6.47
N TRP A 56 -10.84 -5.51 6.95
CA TRP A 56 -10.15 -4.23 7.13
C TRP A 56 -9.09 -4.20 8.25
N ASP A 57 -9.07 -5.17 9.13
CA ASP A 57 -8.04 -5.38 10.15
C ASP A 57 -7.51 -6.80 10.05
N TRP A 58 -6.96 -7.11 8.88
CA TRP A 58 -6.47 -8.44 8.59
C TRP A 58 -5.13 -8.71 9.28
N LEU A 59 -5.03 -9.88 9.94
CA LEU A 59 -3.84 -10.34 10.68
C LEU A 59 -3.37 -9.37 11.79
N PRO A 60 -4.25 -8.91 12.68
CA PRO A 60 -3.91 -7.87 13.66
C PRO A 60 -2.82 -8.32 14.64
N ASN A 61 -2.73 -9.61 14.95
CA ASN A 61 -1.78 -10.20 15.91
C ASN A 61 -0.58 -10.88 15.23
N ASN A 62 -0.42 -10.76 13.91
CA ASN A 62 0.72 -11.34 13.21
C ASN A 62 1.93 -10.45 13.33
N GLN A 63 3.02 -10.95 13.95
CA GLN A 63 4.20 -10.14 14.25
C GLN A 63 4.88 -9.55 13.01
N LYS A 64 4.89 -10.27 11.88
CA LYS A 64 5.48 -9.75 10.63
C LYS A 64 4.65 -8.61 10.05
N VAL A 65 3.33 -8.70 10.17
CA VAL A 65 2.40 -7.63 9.77
C VAL A 65 2.53 -6.42 10.70
N ILE A 66 2.62 -6.64 12.02
CA ILE A 66 2.86 -5.57 13.00
C ILE A 66 4.16 -4.83 12.68
N ASN A 67 5.25 -5.55 12.44
CA ASN A 67 6.55 -4.96 12.08
C ASN A 67 6.47 -4.18 10.76
N PHE A 68 5.72 -4.68 9.77
CA PHE A 68 5.52 -3.98 8.51
C PHE A 68 4.66 -2.72 8.68
N LYS A 69 3.56 -2.77 9.45
CA LYS A 69 2.75 -1.59 9.79
C LYS A 69 3.59 -0.49 10.47
N SER A 70 4.43 -0.88 11.44
CA SER A 70 5.34 0.04 12.13
C SER A 70 6.38 0.64 11.18
N PHE A 71 6.89 -0.15 10.25
CA PHE A 71 7.81 0.34 9.23
C PHE A 71 7.13 1.38 8.31
N ILE A 72 5.91 1.12 7.81
CA ILE A 72 5.16 2.07 6.97
C ILE A 72 4.90 3.38 7.73
N ALA A 73 4.51 3.29 9.01
CA ALA A 73 4.33 4.46 9.86
C ALA A 73 5.62 5.29 10.00
N SER A 74 6.77 4.63 10.18
CA SER A 74 8.07 5.30 10.26
C SER A 74 8.47 5.99 8.95
N GLU A 75 8.15 5.39 7.80
CA GLU A 75 8.41 6.01 6.49
C GLU A 75 7.61 7.31 6.30
N ILE A 76 6.36 7.37 6.78
CA ILE A 76 5.57 8.61 6.77
C ILE A 76 6.21 9.64 7.67
N TYR A 77 6.60 9.27 8.88
CA TYR A 77 7.24 10.18 9.81
C TYR A 77 8.49 10.81 9.19
N HIS A 78 9.38 9.99 8.63
CA HIS A 78 10.63 10.47 8.05
C HIS A 78 10.44 11.30 6.78
N ASN A 79 9.49 10.96 5.91
CA ASN A 79 9.38 11.61 4.61
C ASN A 79 8.43 12.81 4.57
N TYR A 80 7.45 12.86 5.48
CA TYR A 80 6.44 13.92 5.49
C TYR A 80 6.48 14.77 6.77
N MET A 81 6.64 14.13 7.93
CA MET A 81 6.46 14.82 9.21
C MET A 81 7.70 15.61 9.64
N THR A 82 8.91 15.16 9.29
CA THR A 82 10.16 15.88 9.62
C THR A 82 10.26 17.25 8.93
N GLN A 83 9.49 17.47 7.87
CA GLN A 83 9.43 18.74 7.14
C GLN A 83 8.40 19.72 7.75
N LEU A 84 7.52 19.25 8.62
CA LEU A 84 6.54 20.09 9.28
C LEU A 84 7.20 20.78 10.49
N VAL A 85 7.41 22.08 10.37
CA VAL A 85 7.86 22.94 11.49
C VAL A 85 6.69 23.13 12.46
N SER A 86 6.32 22.09 13.18
CA SER A 86 5.25 22.12 14.17
C SER A 86 5.79 21.69 15.54
N SER A 87 5.44 22.43 16.58
CA SER A 87 5.69 22.05 17.97
C SER A 87 4.84 20.84 18.43
N LYS A 88 3.85 20.44 17.64
CA LYS A 88 3.00 19.29 17.92
C LYS A 88 3.64 18.00 17.43
N ARG A 89 3.72 17.02 18.31
CA ARG A 89 4.16 15.65 17.96
C ARG A 89 2.93 14.83 17.56
N TYR A 90 2.91 14.37 16.32
CA TYR A 90 1.90 13.43 15.85
C TYR A 90 2.49 12.03 15.85
N ASN A 91 1.69 11.07 16.28
CA ASN A 91 1.94 9.67 16.03
C ASN A 91 1.26 9.26 14.72
N VAL A 92 1.83 8.32 14.01
CA VAL A 92 1.24 7.75 12.79
C VAL A 92 0.68 6.37 13.13
N LEU A 93 -0.61 6.19 12.92
CA LEU A 93 -1.32 4.94 13.20
C LEU A 93 -1.83 4.32 11.90
N VAL A 94 -1.57 3.04 11.67
CA VAL A 94 -2.25 2.27 10.60
C VAL A 94 -3.65 1.91 11.08
N ALA A 95 -4.64 2.65 10.58
CA ALA A 95 -6.04 2.52 10.96
C ALA A 95 -6.73 1.31 10.31
N ASN A 96 -6.38 1.01 9.06
CA ASN A 96 -6.90 -0.15 8.34
C ASN A 96 -5.76 -0.88 7.64
N PHE A 97 -5.95 -2.20 7.46
CA PHE A 97 -4.98 -3.06 6.79
C PHE A 97 -5.68 -4.27 6.16
N TRP A 98 -5.53 -4.46 4.85
CA TRP A 98 -6.18 -5.55 4.13
C TRP A 98 -5.32 -6.08 2.97
N GLY A 99 -5.67 -7.28 2.50
CA GLY A 99 -5.08 -7.92 1.33
C GLY A 99 -6.05 -7.98 0.15
N ASN A 100 -5.53 -7.87 -1.07
CA ASN A 100 -6.26 -8.08 -2.31
C ASN A 100 -5.57 -9.10 -3.19
N VAL A 101 -6.34 -10.04 -3.73
CA VAL A 101 -5.90 -10.97 -4.77
C VAL A 101 -6.63 -10.63 -6.07
N TYR A 102 -5.88 -10.18 -7.07
CA TYR A 102 -6.39 -9.89 -8.40
C TYR A 102 -6.09 -11.04 -9.34
N LYS A 103 -7.13 -11.57 -10.00
CA LYS A 103 -7.06 -12.51 -11.11
C LYS A 103 -7.38 -11.80 -12.42
N LYS A 104 -7.29 -12.50 -13.53
CA LYS A 104 -7.60 -11.95 -14.85
C LYS A 104 -9.01 -11.33 -14.88
N GLY A 105 -9.09 -10.07 -15.31
CA GLY A 105 -10.32 -9.29 -15.36
C GLY A 105 -10.59 -8.44 -14.13
N ASP A 106 -9.91 -8.70 -13.01
CA ASP A 106 -10.05 -7.91 -11.79
C ASP A 106 -9.40 -6.53 -11.90
N SER A 107 -9.93 -5.56 -11.17
CA SER A 107 -9.53 -4.15 -11.24
C SER A 107 -9.94 -3.41 -9.98
N ALA A 108 -9.44 -2.20 -9.79
CA ALA A 108 -10.02 -1.24 -8.87
C ALA A 108 -10.42 0.01 -9.67
N ILE A 109 -11.64 0.49 -9.48
CA ILE A 109 -12.12 1.73 -10.10
C ILE A 109 -11.43 2.93 -9.44
N THR A 110 -11.50 4.09 -10.07
CA THR A 110 -11.03 5.35 -9.49
C THR A 110 -11.71 5.61 -8.15
N HIS A 111 -10.90 5.83 -7.12
CA HIS A 111 -11.32 6.16 -5.77
C HIS A 111 -10.21 6.90 -5.02
N ASP A 112 -10.55 7.46 -3.88
CA ASP A 112 -9.65 8.01 -2.88
C ASP A 112 -9.94 7.38 -1.51
N HIS A 113 -9.20 7.81 -0.51
CA HIS A 113 -9.36 7.39 0.87
C HIS A 113 -9.58 8.59 1.80
N LEU A 114 -10.34 9.58 1.37
CA LEU A 114 -10.71 10.74 2.18
C LEU A 114 -11.23 10.28 3.55
N HIS A 115 -10.92 11.04 4.58
CA HIS A 115 -10.98 10.86 6.01
C HIS A 115 -9.68 10.36 6.64
N TYR A 116 -8.78 9.71 5.88
CA TYR A 116 -7.46 9.33 6.34
C TYR A 116 -6.41 10.35 5.88
N ALA A 117 -5.28 10.40 6.58
CA ALA A 117 -4.18 11.28 6.19
C ALA A 117 -3.38 10.70 5.02
N TYR A 118 -3.06 9.42 5.09
CA TYR A 118 -2.27 8.70 4.10
C TYR A 118 -2.85 7.33 3.80
N SER A 119 -2.47 6.80 2.64
CA SER A 119 -2.74 5.42 2.25
C SER A 119 -1.47 4.78 1.70
N PHE A 120 -1.42 3.46 1.68
CA PHE A 120 -0.33 2.75 1.05
C PHE A 120 -0.81 1.54 0.26
N ALA A 121 0.00 1.13 -0.71
CA ALA A 121 -0.07 -0.14 -1.40
C ALA A 121 1.29 -0.84 -1.35
N TYR A 122 1.30 -2.14 -1.10
CA TYR A 122 2.49 -2.99 -1.08
C TYR A 122 2.28 -4.20 -1.98
N PHE A 123 3.26 -4.51 -2.81
CA PHE A 123 3.19 -5.62 -3.76
C PHE A 123 3.81 -6.89 -3.16
N VAL A 124 2.94 -7.85 -2.81
CA VAL A 124 3.33 -9.15 -2.23
C VAL A 124 3.79 -10.11 -3.33
N LYS A 125 2.99 -10.22 -4.40
CA LYS A 125 3.25 -11.07 -5.56
C LYS A 125 2.87 -10.30 -6.82
N ALA A 126 3.85 -10.00 -7.64
CA ALA A 126 3.59 -9.23 -8.85
C ALA A 126 4.77 -9.29 -9.84
N LYS A 127 4.45 -9.27 -11.12
CA LYS A 127 5.42 -9.11 -12.20
C LYS A 127 5.45 -7.64 -12.65
N TRP A 128 6.58 -7.18 -13.18
CA TRP A 128 6.76 -5.78 -13.59
C TRP A 128 5.76 -5.29 -14.64
N TYR A 129 5.18 -6.21 -15.42
CA TYR A 129 4.20 -5.93 -16.46
C TYR A 129 2.73 -6.06 -15.99
N ASP A 130 2.48 -6.47 -14.76
CA ASP A 130 1.13 -6.51 -14.19
C ASP A 130 0.52 -5.11 -14.11
N SER A 131 -0.79 -5.08 -13.85
CA SER A 131 -1.53 -3.82 -13.74
C SER A 131 -0.90 -2.90 -12.71
N PRO A 132 -0.50 -1.67 -13.10
CA PRO A 132 0.11 -0.70 -12.20
C PRO A 132 -0.91 -0.09 -11.25
N LEU A 133 -0.43 0.56 -10.20
CA LEU A 133 -1.19 1.61 -9.51
C LEU A 133 -1.08 2.89 -10.33
N VAL A 134 -2.22 3.49 -10.68
CA VAL A 134 -2.29 4.71 -11.53
C VAL A 134 -2.90 5.84 -10.71
N PHE A 135 -2.22 7.00 -10.67
CA PHE A 135 -2.76 8.22 -10.09
C PHE A 135 -3.45 9.05 -11.19
N ASP A 136 -4.74 9.32 -11.02
CA ASP A 136 -5.59 9.87 -12.09
C ASP A 136 -5.22 11.28 -12.49
N ASP A 137 -4.95 12.16 -11.53
CA ASP A 137 -4.64 13.58 -11.78
C ASP A 137 -3.40 13.78 -12.66
N SER A 138 -2.47 12.84 -12.65
CA SER A 138 -1.20 12.94 -13.38
C SER A 138 -0.99 11.85 -14.40
N ALA A 139 -1.89 10.87 -14.46
CA ALA A 139 -1.74 9.62 -15.22
C ALA A 139 -0.42 8.86 -14.91
N LYS A 140 0.26 9.18 -13.81
CA LYS A 140 1.50 8.51 -13.39
C LYS A 140 1.22 7.10 -12.94
N LYS A 141 2.08 6.18 -13.35
CA LYS A 141 1.94 4.74 -13.14
C LYS A 141 3.09 4.21 -12.28
N ILE A 142 2.74 3.59 -11.17
CA ILE A 142 3.72 2.87 -10.36
C ILE A 142 3.69 1.40 -10.77
N ARG A 143 4.76 0.96 -11.43
CA ARG A 143 4.92 -0.43 -11.86
C ARG A 143 5.05 -1.36 -10.66
N PRO A 144 4.34 -2.50 -10.63
CA PRO A 144 4.48 -3.49 -9.58
C PRO A 144 5.90 -4.08 -9.54
N LYS A 145 6.34 -4.38 -8.34
CA LYS A 145 7.56 -5.15 -8.05
C LYS A 145 7.38 -5.75 -6.65
N GLU A 146 7.61 -7.03 -6.49
CA GLU A 146 7.52 -7.69 -5.19
C GLU A 146 8.39 -6.98 -4.14
N GLY A 147 7.82 -6.76 -2.96
CA GLY A 147 8.45 -6.03 -1.87
C GLY A 147 8.42 -4.51 -1.99
N ARG A 148 7.95 -3.94 -3.12
CA ARG A 148 7.78 -2.50 -3.28
C ARG A 148 6.58 -2.02 -2.50
N TYR A 149 6.74 -0.89 -1.80
CA TYR A 149 5.64 -0.14 -1.24
C TYR A 149 5.52 1.24 -1.90
N VAL A 150 4.33 1.78 -1.84
CA VAL A 150 3.97 3.14 -2.27
C VAL A 150 3.12 3.76 -1.20
N ILE A 151 3.54 4.89 -0.62
CA ILE A 151 2.77 5.65 0.36
C ILE A 151 2.39 6.97 -0.29
N PHE A 152 1.15 7.39 -0.12
CA PHE A 152 0.62 8.58 -0.75
C PHE A 152 -0.45 9.26 0.11
N PRO A 153 -0.63 10.59 -0.04
CA PRO A 153 -1.75 11.31 0.58
C PRO A 153 -3.09 10.67 0.21
N ALA A 154 -3.95 10.45 1.20
CA ALA A 154 -5.19 9.70 1.04
C ALA A 154 -6.19 10.33 0.05
N TYR A 155 -6.11 11.63 -0.20
CA TYR A 155 -6.96 12.35 -1.16
C TYR A 155 -6.60 12.09 -2.63
N LEU A 156 -5.43 11.51 -2.94
CA LEU A 156 -5.02 11.24 -4.31
C LEU A 156 -5.90 10.16 -4.95
N LYS A 157 -6.67 10.54 -5.95
CA LYS A 157 -7.47 9.62 -6.73
C LYS A 157 -6.59 8.66 -7.53
N HIS A 158 -6.91 7.39 -7.42
CA HIS A 158 -6.13 6.34 -8.06
C HIS A 158 -7.00 5.13 -8.44
N HIS A 159 -6.47 4.33 -9.35
CA HIS A 159 -7.12 3.09 -9.80
C HIS A 159 -6.11 2.00 -10.13
N VAL A 160 -6.60 0.77 -10.31
CA VAL A 160 -5.86 -0.35 -10.86
C VAL A 160 -6.56 -0.83 -12.12
N PRO A 161 -5.96 -0.70 -13.31
CA PRO A 161 -6.53 -1.21 -14.55
C PRO A 161 -6.79 -2.72 -14.49
N LYS A 162 -7.70 -3.22 -15.32
CA LYS A 162 -7.99 -4.67 -15.42
C LYS A 162 -6.72 -5.49 -15.56
N HIS A 163 -6.55 -6.46 -14.66
CA HIS A 163 -5.46 -7.43 -14.73
C HIS A 163 -5.65 -8.34 -15.94
N ARG A 164 -4.64 -8.45 -16.80
CA ARG A 164 -4.76 -9.09 -18.11
C ARG A 164 -4.25 -10.52 -18.17
N TYR A 165 -3.57 -10.97 -17.11
CA TYR A 165 -2.81 -12.22 -17.10
C TYR A 165 -3.49 -13.30 -16.26
N ASN A 166 -3.17 -14.58 -16.54
CA ASN A 166 -3.77 -15.72 -15.84
C ASN A 166 -3.12 -16.04 -14.48
N HIS A 167 -2.09 -15.32 -14.07
CA HIS A 167 -1.51 -15.44 -12.73
C HIS A 167 -2.09 -14.39 -11.78
N GLU A 168 -1.93 -14.61 -10.50
CA GLU A 168 -2.40 -13.71 -9.46
C GLU A 168 -1.43 -12.53 -9.25
N ARG A 169 -1.99 -11.34 -9.09
CA ARG A 169 -1.35 -10.16 -8.55
C ARG A 169 -1.89 -9.93 -7.15
N ILE A 170 -1.01 -9.87 -6.14
CA ILE A 170 -1.40 -9.80 -4.73
C ILE A 170 -0.80 -8.54 -4.11
N THR A 171 -1.63 -7.79 -3.39
CA THR A 171 -1.22 -6.57 -2.68
C THR A 171 -1.72 -6.57 -1.24
N LEU A 172 -0.98 -5.87 -0.38
CA LEU A 172 -1.49 -5.34 0.88
C LEU A 172 -1.75 -3.86 0.72
N SER A 173 -2.79 -3.38 1.34
CA SER A 173 -3.14 -1.97 1.37
C SER A 173 -3.55 -1.56 2.78
N GLY A 174 -3.55 -0.26 3.05
CA GLY A 174 -4.00 0.25 4.32
C GLY A 174 -4.07 1.77 4.33
N ASN A 175 -4.76 2.28 5.33
CA ASN A 175 -4.93 3.70 5.59
C ASN A 175 -4.27 4.07 6.92
N LEU A 176 -3.78 5.30 7.00
CA LEU A 176 -3.07 5.80 8.16
C LEU A 176 -3.62 7.16 8.58
N ASP A 177 -3.69 7.33 9.90
CA ASP A 177 -4.06 8.58 10.53
C ASP A 177 -2.91 9.19 11.33
N LEU A 178 -3.01 10.50 11.52
CA LEU A 178 -2.18 11.27 12.42
C LEU A 178 -2.95 11.49 13.73
N VAL A 179 -2.41 10.96 14.83
CA VAL A 179 -3.00 11.10 16.16
C VAL A 179 -2.07 11.94 17.05
N LEU A 180 -2.66 12.80 17.92
CA LEU A 180 -1.93 13.64 18.88
C LEU A 180 -1.47 12.82 20.08
#